data_210624ff1f2dbfc6cf45d05941c291ae
#
_entry.id   210624ff1f2dbfc6cf45d05941c291ae
#
_cell.length_a   1.000
_cell.length_b   1.000
_cell.length_c   1.000
_cell.angle_alpha   90.00
_cell.angle_beta   90.00
_cell.angle_gamma   90.00
#
_symmetry.space_group_name_H-M   'P 1'
#
loop_
_entity.id
_entity.type
_entity.pdbx_description
1 polymer ?
#
loop_
_entity_poly.entity_id
_entity_poly.type
_entity_poly.pdbx_seq_one_letter_code
_entity_poly.pdbx_strand_id
1 'polypeptide(L)'
;LGIPYHEELLRAMGTNFRWLFTRIGCLIDDERYIDQALELARTGMPLDAIEQEPRDESGLGPGHFSYLALGFVLQPLCGHVLKGTDIVERALMSPVVRNRIEAHRVLRSWVSSKRVPLAELSPELYARLGEAYDAEPKEDLRQSMRPLLDGATTFPKEDM
;
A
#
# COMPACT_ATOMS: atom_id res chain seq x y z
N LEU A 1 26.45 -10.51 10.03
CA LEU A 1 25.70 -11.63 9.44
C LEU A 1 24.51 -11.20 8.54
N GLY A 2 24.47 -9.98 7.96
CA GLY A 2 23.31 -9.49 7.21
C GLY A 2 23.48 -9.32 5.70
N ILE A 3 24.71 -9.29 5.19
CA ILE A 3 24.99 -8.93 3.79
C ILE A 3 24.78 -10.10 2.78
N PRO A 4 25.11 -11.37 3.07
CA PRO A 4 24.93 -12.43 2.09
C PRO A 4 23.48 -12.72 1.71
N TYR A 5 22.55 -12.55 2.65
CA TYR A 5 21.12 -12.84 2.44
C TYR A 5 20.46 -11.84 1.50
N HIS A 6 20.90 -10.61 1.49
CA HIS A 6 20.38 -9.53 0.66
C HIS A 6 20.77 -9.71 -0.81
N GLU A 7 22.02 -10.09 -1.07
CA GLU A 7 22.51 -10.37 -2.43
C GLU A 7 21.89 -11.65 -3.01
N GLU A 8 21.65 -12.68 -2.20
CA GLU A 8 20.93 -13.88 -2.63
C GLU A 8 19.48 -13.59 -2.95
N LEU A 9 18.81 -12.75 -2.17
CA LEU A 9 17.46 -12.26 -2.46
C LEU A 9 17.41 -11.51 -3.80
N LEU A 10 18.34 -10.62 -4.04
CA LEU A 10 18.47 -9.88 -5.30
C LEU A 10 18.74 -10.78 -6.49
N ARG A 11 19.56 -11.86 -6.34
CA ARG A 11 19.79 -12.85 -7.39
C ARG A 11 18.59 -13.76 -7.65
N ALA A 12 17.83 -14.09 -6.61
CA ALA A 12 16.59 -14.85 -6.73
C ALA A 12 15.45 -14.05 -7.40
N MET A 13 15.56 -12.72 -7.49
CA MET A 13 14.59 -11.84 -8.15
C MET A 13 14.32 -12.19 -9.62
N GLY A 14 15.28 -12.86 -10.30
CA GLY A 14 15.10 -13.28 -11.69
C GLY A 14 14.21 -14.49 -11.91
N THR A 15 13.82 -15.24 -10.87
CA THR A 15 13.24 -16.57 -11.02
C THR A 15 11.92 -16.85 -10.32
N ASN A 16 11.49 -16.07 -9.35
CA ASN A 16 10.20 -16.33 -8.67
C ASN A 16 9.59 -15.10 -7.98
N PHE A 17 8.92 -14.27 -8.75
CA PHE A 17 8.30 -13.02 -8.34
C PHE A 17 7.36 -13.16 -7.11
N ARG A 18 6.59 -14.24 -7.02
CA ARG A 18 5.59 -14.44 -5.96
C ARG A 18 6.23 -14.65 -4.58
N TRP A 19 7.30 -15.42 -4.51
CA TRP A 19 8.02 -15.72 -3.28
C TRP A 19 8.75 -14.50 -2.73
N LEU A 20 9.29 -13.67 -3.62
CA LEU A 20 9.99 -12.45 -3.29
C LEU A 20 9.13 -11.45 -2.51
N PHE A 21 7.90 -11.19 -2.98
CA PHE A 21 7.05 -10.16 -2.35
C PHE A 21 6.52 -10.59 -0.98
N THR A 22 6.30 -11.87 -0.75
CA THR A 22 6.01 -12.38 0.60
C THR A 22 7.19 -12.10 1.55
N ARG A 23 8.42 -12.20 1.06
CA ARG A 23 9.63 -11.91 1.84
C ARG A 23 9.88 -10.42 2.03
N ILE A 24 9.59 -9.60 1.04
CA ILE A 24 9.63 -8.14 1.18
C ILE A 24 8.69 -7.69 2.29
N GLY A 25 7.48 -8.22 2.34
CA GLY A 25 6.54 -7.92 3.43
C GLY A 25 7.12 -8.20 4.81
N CYS A 26 7.77 -9.36 5.00
CA CYS A 26 8.45 -9.68 6.27
C CYS A 26 9.64 -8.76 6.58
N LEU A 27 10.32 -8.21 5.56
CA LEU A 27 11.41 -7.26 5.76
C LEU A 27 10.91 -5.85 6.12
N ILE A 28 9.72 -5.47 5.64
CA ILE A 28 9.10 -4.20 6.00
C ILE A 28 8.69 -4.19 7.47
N ASP A 29 8.28 -5.32 8.05
CA ASP A 29 7.97 -5.42 9.48
C ASP A 29 9.18 -5.15 10.39
N ASP A 30 10.40 -5.26 9.87
CA ASP A 30 11.62 -4.99 10.62
C ASP A 30 12.15 -3.58 10.29
N GLU A 31 12.10 -2.67 11.25
CA GLU A 31 12.54 -1.27 11.09
C GLU A 31 13.97 -1.13 10.54
N ARG A 32 14.83 -2.13 10.77
CA ARG A 32 16.22 -2.13 10.28
C ARG A 32 16.31 -2.29 8.76
N TYR A 33 15.30 -2.88 8.13
CA TYR A 33 15.32 -3.24 6.71
C TYR A 33 14.24 -2.56 5.89
N ILE A 34 13.33 -1.82 6.53
CA ILE A 34 12.16 -1.24 5.85
C ILE A 34 12.54 -0.39 4.63
N ASP A 35 13.53 0.50 4.77
CA ASP A 35 13.90 1.40 3.67
C ASP A 35 14.51 0.62 2.49
N GLN A 36 15.29 -0.43 2.76
CA GLN A 36 15.84 -1.31 1.73
C GLN A 36 14.74 -2.17 1.08
N ALA A 37 13.80 -2.66 1.87
CA ALA A 37 12.66 -3.43 1.36
C ALA A 37 11.75 -2.60 0.48
N LEU A 38 11.51 -1.33 0.84
CA LEU A 38 10.74 -0.40 0.03
C LEU A 38 11.45 -0.05 -1.28
N GLU A 39 12.77 0.09 -1.28
CA GLU A 39 13.55 0.31 -2.49
C GLU A 39 13.50 -0.90 -3.42
N LEU A 40 13.56 -2.12 -2.87
CA LEU A 40 13.35 -3.35 -3.63
C LEU A 40 11.94 -3.43 -4.23
N ALA A 41 10.94 -3.00 -3.48
CA ALA A 41 9.56 -2.93 -3.97
C ALA A 41 9.43 -1.94 -5.14
N ARG A 42 10.02 -0.75 -5.04
CA ARG A 42 10.01 0.27 -6.11
C ARG A 42 10.70 -0.22 -7.39
N THR A 43 11.85 -0.87 -7.25
CA THR A 43 12.61 -1.36 -8.41
C THR A 43 12.06 -2.64 -9.01
N GLY A 44 11.41 -3.47 -8.20
CA GLY A 44 10.90 -4.78 -8.61
C GLY A 44 9.45 -4.80 -9.08
N MET A 45 8.65 -3.78 -8.75
CA MET A 45 7.25 -3.68 -9.18
C MET A 45 7.07 -2.63 -10.28
N PRO A 46 6.22 -2.89 -11.28
CA PRO A 46 5.87 -1.91 -12.31
C PRO A 46 4.85 -0.89 -11.75
N LEU A 47 5.25 -0.09 -10.77
CA LEU A 47 4.36 0.82 -10.05
C LEU A 47 3.62 1.79 -10.98
N ASP A 48 4.28 2.27 -12.02
CA ASP A 48 3.65 3.17 -13.02
C ASP A 48 2.56 2.46 -13.82
N ALA A 49 2.68 1.14 -14.03
CA ALA A 49 1.64 0.34 -14.68
C ALA A 49 0.51 -0.05 -13.72
N ILE A 50 0.77 -0.04 -12.41
CA ILE A 50 -0.22 -0.31 -11.36
C ILE A 50 -1.11 0.92 -11.13
N GLU A 51 -0.54 2.11 -11.22
CA GLU A 51 -1.26 3.37 -11.08
C GLU A 51 -2.08 3.64 -12.34
N GLN A 52 -3.38 3.45 -12.23
CA GLN A 52 -4.35 3.67 -13.30
C GLN A 52 -5.61 4.32 -12.71
N GLU A 53 -6.65 4.44 -13.52
CA GLU A 53 -7.97 4.83 -13.02
C GLU A 53 -8.57 3.70 -12.17
N PRO A 54 -9.14 3.98 -10.99
CA PRO A 54 -9.86 3.01 -10.17
C PRO A 54 -10.95 2.29 -10.95
N ARG A 55 -10.96 0.94 -10.87
CA ARG A 55 -11.95 0.07 -11.49
C ARG A 55 -12.43 -0.98 -10.51
N ASP A 56 -13.49 -1.67 -10.85
CA ASP A 56 -13.98 -2.79 -10.03
C ASP A 56 -13.34 -4.13 -10.47
N GLU A 57 -12.01 -4.17 -10.52
CA GLU A 57 -11.26 -5.37 -10.85
C GLU A 57 -10.94 -6.21 -9.61
N SER A 58 -11.18 -7.52 -9.69
CA SER A 58 -10.90 -8.46 -8.59
C SER A 58 -9.41 -8.69 -8.37
N GLY A 59 -8.58 -8.46 -9.39
CA GLY A 59 -7.14 -8.73 -9.35
C GLY A 59 -6.78 -10.21 -9.35
N LEU A 60 -7.68 -11.07 -9.82
CA LEU A 60 -7.45 -12.51 -9.92
C LEU A 60 -6.98 -12.89 -11.33
N GLY A 61 -6.03 -13.82 -11.40
CA GLY A 61 -5.54 -14.36 -12.66
C GLY A 61 -4.06 -14.09 -12.94
N PRO A 62 -3.50 -14.70 -14.00
CA PRO A 62 -2.05 -14.66 -14.27
C PRO A 62 -1.49 -13.24 -14.54
N GLY A 63 -2.32 -12.35 -15.11
CA GLY A 63 -1.91 -10.96 -15.40
C GLY A 63 -1.88 -10.03 -14.19
N HIS A 64 -2.33 -10.51 -13.00
CA HIS A 64 -2.51 -9.66 -11.82
C HIS A 64 -1.47 -9.89 -10.72
N PHE A 65 -0.35 -10.54 -11.01
CA PHE A 65 0.67 -10.83 -10.00
C PHE A 65 1.26 -9.56 -9.35
N SER A 66 1.44 -8.49 -10.12
CA SER A 66 1.96 -7.22 -9.59
C SER A 66 1.00 -6.60 -8.58
N TYR A 67 -0.30 -6.69 -8.84
CA TYR A 67 -1.32 -6.20 -7.91
C TYR A 67 -1.39 -7.01 -6.62
N LEU A 68 -1.22 -8.34 -6.72
CA LEU A 68 -1.14 -9.21 -5.55
C LEU A 68 0.11 -8.92 -4.73
N ALA A 69 1.24 -8.71 -5.40
CA ALA A 69 2.51 -8.34 -4.78
C ALA A 69 2.41 -7.02 -4.01
N LEU A 70 1.73 -6.02 -4.58
CA LEU A 70 1.49 -4.74 -3.93
C LEU A 70 0.74 -4.91 -2.60
N GLY A 71 -0.24 -5.80 -2.52
CA GLY A 71 -0.95 -6.11 -1.28
C GLY A 71 -0.02 -6.60 -0.16
N PHE A 72 0.98 -7.43 -0.48
CA PHE A 72 1.97 -7.90 0.49
C PHE A 72 2.94 -6.82 0.97
N VAL A 73 3.16 -5.76 0.17
CA VAL A 73 3.95 -4.60 0.56
C VAL A 73 3.13 -3.66 1.43
N LEU A 74 1.86 -3.45 1.12
CA LEU A 74 0.98 -2.52 1.83
C LEU A 74 0.65 -2.97 3.26
N GLN A 75 0.35 -4.27 3.45
CA GLN A 75 -0.10 -4.77 4.75
C GLN A 75 0.82 -4.42 5.92
N PRO A 76 2.15 -4.66 5.87
CA PRO A 76 3.04 -4.31 6.97
C PRO A 76 3.21 -2.79 7.15
N LEU A 77 2.96 -1.97 6.10
CA LEU A 77 3.04 -0.51 6.21
C LEU A 77 2.06 0.08 7.22
N CYS A 78 1.02 -0.63 7.60
CA CYS A 78 0.12 -0.22 8.69
C CYS A 78 0.88 0.11 9.99
N GLY A 79 1.99 -0.57 10.28
CA GLY A 79 2.83 -0.34 11.45
C GLY A 79 3.85 0.79 11.30
N HIS A 80 4.07 1.31 10.10
CA HIS A 80 5.19 2.20 9.77
C HIS A 80 4.73 3.53 9.19
N VAL A 81 4.36 4.44 10.05
CA VAL A 81 3.77 5.74 9.69
C VAL A 81 4.65 6.53 8.73
N LEU A 82 4.07 6.97 7.60
CA LEU A 82 4.71 7.73 6.53
C LEU A 82 5.87 7.01 5.81
N LYS A 83 6.01 5.70 5.97
CA LYS A 83 6.92 4.91 5.15
C LYS A 83 6.23 4.43 3.88
N GLY A 84 6.90 4.56 2.73
CA GLY A 84 6.35 4.12 1.43
C GLY A 84 5.12 4.90 0.98
N THR A 85 5.02 6.19 1.27
CA THR A 85 3.91 7.07 0.88
C THR A 85 3.65 7.02 -0.62
N ASP A 86 4.69 7.02 -1.44
CA ASP A 86 4.64 6.88 -2.89
C ASP A 86 3.98 5.57 -3.36
N ILE A 87 4.19 4.48 -2.63
CA ILE A 87 3.56 3.18 -2.91
C ILE A 87 2.08 3.23 -2.53
N VAL A 88 1.76 3.84 -1.38
CA VAL A 88 0.37 4.02 -0.93
C VAL A 88 -0.42 4.91 -1.88
N GLU A 89 0.15 6.03 -2.34
CA GLU A 89 -0.45 6.94 -3.34
C GLU A 89 -0.83 6.20 -4.62
N ARG A 90 0.08 5.39 -5.17
CA ARG A 90 -0.17 4.59 -6.38
C ARG A 90 -1.23 3.51 -6.15
N ALA A 91 -1.22 2.91 -4.97
CA ALA A 91 -2.19 1.88 -4.61
C ALA A 91 -3.62 2.43 -4.48
N LEU A 92 -3.79 3.69 -4.06
CA LEU A 92 -5.09 4.37 -4.03
C LEU A 92 -5.70 4.50 -5.44
N MET A 93 -4.89 4.55 -6.48
CA MET A 93 -5.31 4.65 -7.89
C MET A 93 -5.19 3.33 -8.64
N SER A 94 -5.10 2.21 -7.94
CA SER A 94 -5.07 0.89 -8.58
C SER A 94 -6.43 0.52 -9.18
N PRO A 95 -6.50 -0.10 -10.37
CA PRO A 95 -7.74 -0.65 -10.91
C PRO A 95 -8.28 -1.79 -10.04
N VAL A 96 -7.42 -2.44 -9.26
CA VAL A 96 -7.78 -3.56 -8.39
C VAL A 96 -8.29 -3.08 -7.04
N VAL A 97 -9.55 -3.41 -6.73
CA VAL A 97 -10.25 -2.99 -5.49
C VAL A 97 -9.46 -3.34 -4.23
N ARG A 98 -8.90 -4.54 -4.15
CA ARG A 98 -8.15 -5.00 -2.98
C ARG A 98 -6.97 -4.07 -2.64
N ASN A 99 -6.24 -3.58 -3.64
CA ASN A 99 -5.10 -2.68 -3.41
C ASN A 99 -5.55 -1.35 -2.83
N ARG A 100 -6.68 -0.82 -3.30
CA ARG A 100 -7.26 0.42 -2.76
C ARG A 100 -7.76 0.23 -1.32
N ILE A 101 -8.36 -0.92 -1.01
CA ILE A 101 -8.75 -1.28 0.37
C ILE A 101 -7.52 -1.33 1.29
N GLU A 102 -6.43 -1.98 0.86
CA GLU A 102 -5.21 -2.07 1.66
C GLU A 102 -4.55 -0.68 1.83
N ALA A 103 -4.49 0.14 0.78
CA ALA A 103 -3.98 1.51 0.89
C ALA A 103 -4.81 2.36 1.87
N HIS A 104 -6.13 2.29 1.78
CA HIS A 104 -7.04 2.95 2.71
C HIS A 104 -6.82 2.46 4.16
N ARG A 105 -6.63 1.16 4.37
CA ARG A 105 -6.31 0.57 5.68
C ARG A 105 -5.01 1.13 6.25
N VAL A 106 -3.97 1.27 5.43
CA VAL A 106 -2.70 1.89 5.83
C VAL A 106 -2.91 3.32 6.32
N LEU A 107 -3.65 4.16 5.57
CA LEU A 107 -3.93 5.53 5.96
C LEU A 107 -4.70 5.61 7.28
N ARG A 108 -5.73 4.77 7.48
CA ARG A 108 -6.48 4.70 8.73
C ARG A 108 -5.59 4.32 9.91
N SER A 109 -4.70 3.35 9.73
CA SER A 109 -3.75 2.92 10.75
C SER A 109 -2.81 4.04 11.14
N TRP A 110 -2.25 4.77 10.17
CA TRP A 110 -1.34 5.88 10.42
C TRP A 110 -2.02 7.02 11.17
N VAL A 111 -3.19 7.44 10.71
CA VAL A 111 -4.01 8.50 11.34
C VAL A 111 -4.38 8.09 12.76
N SER A 112 -4.86 6.86 12.99
CA SER A 112 -5.21 6.36 14.32
C SER A 112 -4.00 6.30 15.27
N SER A 113 -2.86 5.85 14.77
CA SER A 113 -1.62 5.74 15.55
C SER A 113 -1.12 7.09 16.03
N LYS A 114 -1.16 8.11 15.16
CA LYS A 114 -0.70 9.47 15.48
C LYS A 114 -1.78 10.35 16.11
N ARG A 115 -3.04 9.99 15.95
CA ARG A 115 -4.22 10.80 16.35
C ARG A 115 -4.19 12.19 15.73
N VAL A 116 -3.75 12.27 14.48
CA VAL A 116 -3.65 13.49 13.68
C VAL A 116 -4.43 13.28 12.39
N PRO A 117 -5.28 14.22 11.97
CA PRO A 117 -6.01 14.14 10.70
C PRO A 117 -5.06 13.94 9.51
N LEU A 118 -5.50 13.23 8.47
CA LEU A 118 -4.67 12.94 7.31
C LEU A 118 -4.16 14.21 6.62
N ALA A 119 -4.98 15.25 6.57
CA ALA A 119 -4.61 16.54 5.97
C ALA A 119 -3.42 17.22 6.67
N GLU A 120 -3.26 17.00 7.98
CA GLU A 120 -2.13 17.51 8.76
C GLU A 120 -0.95 16.55 8.74
N LEU A 121 -1.23 15.22 8.69
CA LEU A 121 -0.21 14.19 8.69
C LEU A 121 0.56 14.13 7.36
N SER A 122 -0.15 14.21 6.23
CA SER A 122 0.39 14.29 4.86
C SER A 122 -0.63 14.95 3.93
N PRO A 123 -0.45 16.24 3.61
CA PRO A 123 -1.32 16.94 2.67
C PRO A 123 -1.36 16.31 1.27
N GLU A 124 -0.24 15.71 0.84
CA GLU A 124 -0.11 15.02 -0.46
C GLU A 124 -1.03 13.79 -0.51
N LEU A 125 -0.94 12.92 0.52
CA LEU A 125 -1.81 11.73 0.65
C LEU A 125 -3.27 12.11 0.82
N TYR A 126 -3.56 13.22 1.51
CA TYR A 126 -4.92 13.74 1.63
C TYR A 126 -5.49 14.15 0.28
N ALA A 127 -4.72 14.90 -0.52
CA ALA A 127 -5.13 15.29 -1.87
C ALA A 127 -5.35 14.05 -2.75
N ARG A 128 -4.42 13.09 -2.69
CA ARG A 128 -4.52 11.83 -3.45
C ARG A 128 -5.72 10.98 -3.06
N LEU A 129 -6.03 10.92 -1.75
CA LEU A 129 -7.23 10.24 -1.28
C LEU A 129 -8.52 10.93 -1.80
N GLY A 130 -8.53 12.25 -1.91
CA GLY A 130 -9.64 13.00 -2.52
C GLY A 130 -9.85 12.61 -3.98
N GLU A 131 -8.79 12.55 -4.79
CA GLU A 131 -8.85 12.08 -6.18
C GLU A 131 -9.38 10.64 -6.28
N ALA A 132 -8.86 9.75 -5.41
CA ALA A 132 -9.30 8.36 -5.36
C ALA A 132 -10.77 8.23 -4.94
N TYR A 133 -11.24 9.05 -3.99
CA TYR A 133 -12.63 9.11 -3.56
C TYR A 133 -13.57 9.50 -4.71
N ASP A 134 -13.21 10.53 -5.48
CA ASP A 134 -14.02 11.02 -6.59
C ASP A 134 -14.09 9.97 -7.73
N ALA A 135 -13.01 9.22 -7.94
CA ALA A 135 -12.89 8.20 -8.99
C ALA A 135 -13.37 6.80 -8.53
N GLU A 136 -13.64 6.55 -7.24
CA GLU A 136 -13.95 5.22 -6.71
C GLU A 136 -15.32 4.70 -7.20
N PRO A 137 -15.37 3.61 -7.99
CA PRO A 137 -16.61 3.06 -8.51
C PRO A 137 -17.41 2.29 -7.46
N LYS A 138 -16.76 1.77 -6.41
CA LYS A 138 -17.44 1.00 -5.35
C LYS A 138 -17.95 1.91 -4.24
N GLU A 139 -19.25 2.00 -4.12
CA GLU A 139 -19.91 2.88 -3.13
C GLU A 139 -19.46 2.58 -1.69
N ASP A 140 -19.38 1.31 -1.31
CA ASP A 140 -18.99 0.91 0.05
C ASP A 140 -17.56 1.38 0.38
N LEU A 141 -16.62 1.23 -0.57
CA LEU A 141 -15.24 1.68 -0.38
C LEU A 141 -15.18 3.21 -0.36
N ARG A 142 -15.89 3.88 -1.26
CA ARG A 142 -16.00 5.35 -1.28
C ARG A 142 -16.52 5.89 0.04
N GLN A 143 -17.60 5.30 0.59
CA GLN A 143 -18.14 5.66 1.90
C GLN A 143 -17.12 5.45 3.02
N SER A 144 -16.32 4.40 2.97
CA SER A 144 -15.28 4.11 3.97
C SER A 144 -14.11 5.11 3.95
N MET A 145 -13.85 5.78 2.81
CA MET A 145 -12.83 6.83 2.68
C MET A 145 -13.28 8.16 3.30
N ARG A 146 -14.57 8.42 3.33
CA ARG A 146 -15.16 9.69 3.77
C ARG A 146 -14.67 10.15 5.15
N PRO A 147 -14.64 9.30 6.19
CA PRO A 147 -14.18 9.72 7.51
C PRO A 147 -12.75 10.27 7.53
N LEU A 148 -11.83 9.72 6.72
CA LEU A 148 -10.46 10.25 6.60
C LEU A 148 -10.44 11.66 6.00
N LEU A 149 -11.28 11.90 4.99
CA LEU A 149 -11.41 13.22 4.35
C LEU A 149 -12.10 14.23 5.29
N ASP A 150 -13.02 13.78 6.14
CA ASP A 150 -13.70 14.60 7.14
C ASP A 150 -12.85 14.84 8.42
N GLY A 151 -11.60 14.35 8.45
CA GLY A 151 -10.66 14.60 9.55
C GLY A 151 -10.79 13.65 10.74
N ALA A 152 -11.47 12.50 10.60
CA ALA A 152 -11.54 11.50 11.65
C ALA A 152 -10.15 10.94 11.99
N THR A 153 -9.89 10.76 13.29
CA THR A 153 -8.63 10.20 13.82
C THR A 153 -8.83 8.86 14.53
N THR A 154 -10.07 8.40 14.62
CA THR A 154 -10.43 7.10 15.22
C THR A 154 -11.46 6.41 14.35
N PHE A 155 -11.33 5.09 14.22
CA PHE A 155 -12.18 4.28 13.35
C PHE A 155 -12.69 3.05 14.11
N PRO A 156 -13.90 2.54 13.82
CA PRO A 156 -14.40 1.29 14.38
C PRO A 156 -13.45 0.12 14.08
N LYS A 157 -13.33 -0.82 15.05
CA LYS A 157 -12.46 -1.98 14.90
C LYS A 157 -12.93 -2.99 13.83
N GLU A 158 -14.21 -2.97 13.52
CA GLU A 158 -14.83 -3.93 12.59
C GLU A 158 -14.46 -3.68 11.12
N ASP A 159 -13.93 -2.50 10.82
CA ASP A 159 -13.56 -2.08 9.46
C ASP A 159 -12.05 -2.14 9.18
N MET A 160 -11.25 -2.80 10.03
CA MET A 160 -9.79 -2.90 9.85
C MET A 160 -9.35 -4.23 9.24
#